data_f25025be28cc0d2a78ff82f1cbff268d
#
_entry.id   f25025be28cc0d2a78ff82f1cbff268d
#
_cell.length_a   1.000
_cell.length_b   1.000
_cell.length_c   1.000
_cell.angle_alpha   90.00
_cell.angle_beta   90.00
_cell.angle_gamma   90.00
#
_symmetry.space_group_name_H-M   'P 1'
#
loop_
_entity.id
_entity.type
_entity.pdbx_description
1 polymer ?
#
loop_
_entity_poly.entity_id
_entity_poly.type
_entity_poly.pdbx_seq_one_letter_code
_entity_poly.pdbx_strand_id
1 'polypeptide(L)'
;MCFICNPNNPTGNLIPEDILVNILDICRDRNIVVVADECFLRVNPQYEIISCKRFLDDYDNLVIINAFTKFYAMAGIRLGYMMSANTELINRVSLQLPEWNVLIRGQRLQYNQGRYVSHKE
;
A
#
# COMPACT_ATOMS: atom_id res chain seq x y z
N MET A 1 0.31 6.87 14.10
CA MET A 1 0.43 5.97 12.94
C MET A 1 0.54 4.55 13.45
N CYS A 2 -0.20 3.61 12.85
CA CYS A 2 -0.20 2.18 13.18
C CYS A 2 0.27 1.41 11.94
N PHE A 3 1.24 0.51 12.08
CA PHE A 3 1.71 -0.35 11.00
C PHE A 3 1.24 -1.78 11.23
N ILE A 4 0.67 -2.39 10.20
CA ILE A 4 0.28 -3.80 10.18
C ILE A 4 0.90 -4.46 8.95
N CYS A 5 1.34 -5.71 9.08
CA CYS A 5 1.88 -6.51 7.99
C CYS A 5 0.89 -7.65 7.69
N ASN A 6 0.32 -7.67 6.48
CA ASN A 6 -0.71 -8.62 6.11
C ASN A 6 -0.49 -9.18 4.69
N PRO A 7 0.01 -10.40 4.55
CA PRO A 7 0.35 -11.38 5.59
C PRO A 7 1.57 -10.98 6.43
N ASN A 8 1.58 -11.43 7.68
CA ASN A 8 2.70 -11.16 8.58
C ASN A 8 3.99 -11.86 8.09
N ASN A 9 5.08 -11.13 8.11
CA ASN A 9 6.41 -11.68 7.80
C ASN A 9 7.19 -11.88 9.11
N PRO A 10 7.69 -13.08 9.44
CA PRO A 10 7.86 -14.24 8.53
C PRO A 10 6.78 -15.32 8.60
N THR A 11 5.76 -15.20 9.43
CA THR A 11 4.83 -16.31 9.74
C THR A 11 3.85 -16.62 8.61
N GLY A 12 3.57 -15.68 7.72
CA GLY A 12 2.59 -15.82 6.64
C GLY A 12 1.12 -15.72 7.11
N ASN A 13 0.88 -15.48 8.40
CA ASN A 13 -0.47 -15.38 8.94
C ASN A 13 -1.19 -14.15 8.42
N LEU A 14 -2.46 -14.31 8.09
CA LEU A 14 -3.36 -13.22 7.72
C LEU A 14 -4.09 -12.70 8.96
N ILE A 15 -4.36 -11.42 8.97
CA ILE A 15 -5.24 -10.80 9.97
C ILE A 15 -6.68 -11.16 9.58
N PRO A 16 -7.50 -11.74 10.49
CA PRO A 16 -8.93 -11.94 10.25
C PRO A 16 -9.62 -10.62 9.92
N GLU A 17 -10.62 -10.67 9.04
CA GLU A 17 -11.29 -9.47 8.54
C GLU A 17 -11.94 -8.63 9.64
N ASP A 18 -12.62 -9.29 10.58
CA ASP A 18 -13.26 -8.67 11.74
C ASP A 18 -12.26 -7.92 12.62
N ILE A 19 -11.07 -8.49 12.82
CA ILE A 19 -9.97 -7.85 13.56
C ILE A 19 -9.42 -6.66 12.77
N LEU A 20 -9.25 -6.80 11.45
CA LEU A 20 -8.76 -5.72 10.60
C LEU A 20 -9.71 -4.53 10.61
N VAL A 21 -11.02 -4.76 10.43
CA VAL A 21 -12.06 -3.74 10.48
C VAL A 21 -12.06 -3.04 11.84
N ASN A 22 -11.98 -3.79 12.93
CA ASN A 22 -11.91 -3.22 14.27
C ASN A 22 -10.67 -2.33 14.48
N ILE A 23 -9.50 -2.72 13.95
CA ILE A 23 -8.30 -1.89 13.96
C ILE A 23 -8.53 -0.59 13.18
N LEU A 24 -9.13 -0.66 11.99
CA LEU A 24 -9.40 0.49 11.16
C LEU A 24 -10.35 1.47 11.85
N ASP A 25 -11.44 0.98 12.45
CA ASP A 25 -12.42 1.79 13.19
C ASP A 25 -11.79 2.48 14.41
N ILE A 26 -11.10 1.73 15.26
CA ILE A 26 -10.42 2.27 16.45
C ILE A 26 -9.38 3.34 16.06
N CYS A 27 -8.65 3.10 14.99
CA CYS A 27 -7.64 4.04 14.50
C CYS A 27 -8.29 5.29 13.90
N ARG A 28 -9.39 5.14 13.14
CA ARG A 28 -10.15 6.26 12.59
C ARG A 28 -10.66 7.19 13.69
N ASP A 29 -11.30 6.62 14.72
CA ASP A 29 -11.86 7.37 15.85
C ASP A 29 -10.80 8.17 16.62
N ARG A 30 -9.54 7.76 16.53
CA ARG A 30 -8.39 8.41 17.16
C ARG A 30 -7.53 9.24 16.22
N ASN A 31 -7.97 9.45 14.97
CA ASN A 31 -7.18 10.11 13.92
C ASN A 31 -5.79 9.47 13.72
N ILE A 32 -5.74 8.15 13.78
CA ILE A 32 -4.52 7.38 13.56
C ILE A 32 -4.55 6.80 12.15
N VAL A 33 -3.53 7.10 11.35
CA VAL A 33 -3.32 6.48 10.04
C VAL A 33 -2.87 5.04 10.23
N VAL A 34 -3.53 4.11 9.55
CA VAL A 34 -3.14 2.69 9.46
C VAL A 34 -2.38 2.47 8.17
N VAL A 35 -1.18 1.92 8.27
CA VAL A 35 -0.36 1.52 7.11
C VAL A 35 -0.33 0.01 7.04
N ALA A 36 -0.98 -0.55 6.02
CA ALA A 36 -1.02 -1.98 5.74
C ALA A 36 0.09 -2.34 4.74
N ASP A 37 1.10 -3.09 5.21
CA ASP A 37 2.13 -3.66 4.34
C ASP A 37 1.62 -4.97 3.71
N GLU A 38 1.33 -4.92 2.42
CA GLU A 38 0.87 -6.05 1.61
C GLU A 38 1.94 -6.55 0.62
N CYS A 39 3.21 -6.26 0.86
CA CYS A 39 4.30 -6.62 -0.09
C CYS A 39 4.34 -8.11 -0.45
N PHE A 40 3.90 -8.98 0.45
CA PHE A 40 3.84 -10.43 0.23
C PHE A 40 2.45 -10.96 -0.13
N LEU A 41 1.40 -10.13 -0.08
CA LEU A 41 0.02 -10.60 -0.25
C LEU A 41 -0.23 -11.21 -1.64
N ARG A 42 0.36 -10.65 -2.69
CA ARG A 42 0.18 -11.14 -4.08
C ARG A 42 0.67 -12.56 -4.32
N VAL A 43 1.46 -13.13 -3.43
CA VAL A 43 1.85 -14.56 -3.47
C VAL A 43 0.65 -15.46 -3.15
N ASN A 44 -0.36 -14.92 -2.44
CA ASN A 44 -1.59 -15.65 -2.15
C ASN A 44 -2.54 -15.60 -3.37
N PRO A 45 -3.04 -16.76 -3.88
CA PRO A 45 -3.97 -16.78 -5.02
C PRO A 45 -5.26 -15.98 -4.79
N GLN A 46 -5.68 -15.81 -3.53
CA GLN A 46 -6.89 -15.07 -3.15
C GLN A 46 -6.61 -13.59 -2.82
N TYR A 47 -5.46 -13.05 -3.24
CA TYR A 47 -5.02 -11.71 -2.83
C TYR A 47 -6.05 -10.60 -3.11
N GLU A 48 -6.82 -10.69 -4.20
CA GLU A 48 -7.84 -9.67 -4.55
C GLU A 48 -8.98 -9.62 -3.51
N ILE A 49 -9.32 -10.76 -2.90
CA ILE A 49 -10.36 -10.85 -1.88
C ILE A 49 -9.83 -10.43 -0.51
N ILE A 50 -8.56 -10.73 -0.24
CA ILE A 50 -7.94 -10.54 1.09
C ILE A 50 -7.40 -9.11 1.25
N SER A 51 -7.01 -8.45 0.15
CA SER A 51 -6.39 -7.13 0.18
C SER A 51 -7.25 -6.09 0.90
N CYS A 52 -6.61 -5.26 1.70
CA CYS A 52 -7.23 -4.08 2.32
C CYS A 52 -7.75 -3.07 1.28
N LYS A 53 -7.42 -3.24 0.01
CA LYS A 53 -7.84 -2.36 -1.09
C LYS A 53 -9.37 -2.15 -1.14
N ARG A 54 -10.15 -3.17 -0.78
CA ARG A 54 -11.62 -3.11 -0.71
C ARG A 54 -12.15 -2.14 0.34
N PHE A 55 -11.34 -1.74 1.30
CA PHE A 55 -11.71 -0.81 2.36
C PHE A 55 -11.28 0.64 2.10
N LEU A 56 -10.58 0.91 0.98
CA LEU A 56 -10.05 2.25 0.71
C LEU A 56 -11.14 3.32 0.57
N ASP A 57 -12.31 2.95 0.04
CA ASP A 57 -13.41 3.90 -0.15
C ASP A 57 -14.12 4.25 1.18
N ASP A 58 -14.02 3.38 2.19
CA ASP A 58 -14.67 3.53 3.49
C ASP A 58 -13.73 4.10 4.58
N TYR A 59 -12.41 4.04 4.35
CA TYR A 59 -11.39 4.39 5.36
C TYR A 59 -10.33 5.33 4.78
N ASP A 60 -10.50 6.62 4.97
CA ASP A 60 -9.55 7.66 4.57
C ASP A 60 -8.25 7.66 5.41
N ASN A 61 -8.28 6.99 6.57
CA ASN A 61 -7.13 6.75 7.41
C ASN A 61 -6.31 5.49 7.02
N LEU A 62 -6.71 4.78 5.95
CA LEU A 62 -6.00 3.60 5.46
C LEU A 62 -5.01 3.96 4.35
N VAL A 63 -3.80 3.44 4.51
CA VAL A 63 -2.73 3.44 3.49
C VAL A 63 -2.29 2.01 3.25
N ILE A 64 -2.21 1.60 2.01
CA ILE A 64 -1.64 0.31 1.62
C ILE A 64 -0.29 0.55 0.97
N ILE A 65 0.73 -0.17 1.41
CA ILE A 65 2.03 -0.19 0.74
C ILE A 65 2.29 -1.56 0.12
N ASN A 66 2.92 -1.56 -1.04
CA ASN A 66 3.23 -2.77 -1.77
C ASN A 66 4.52 -2.58 -2.59
N ALA A 67 5.10 -3.69 -3.06
CA ALA A 67 6.35 -3.66 -3.81
C ALA A 67 6.34 -4.64 -4.99
N PHE A 68 6.99 -4.25 -6.08
CA PHE A 68 7.19 -5.12 -7.24
C PHE A 68 8.31 -6.14 -7.03
N THR A 69 9.08 -5.99 -5.96
CA THR A 69 10.30 -6.77 -5.72
C THR A 69 10.05 -8.26 -5.46
N LYS A 70 8.89 -8.60 -4.90
CA LYS A 70 8.59 -9.97 -4.44
C LYS A 70 7.86 -10.77 -5.52
N PHE A 71 6.61 -10.47 -5.77
CA PHE A 71 5.77 -11.23 -6.70
C PHE A 71 6.28 -11.19 -8.14
N TYR A 72 6.79 -10.03 -8.59
CA TYR A 72 7.28 -9.88 -9.96
C TYR A 72 8.78 -10.18 -10.13
N ALA A 73 9.46 -10.65 -9.08
CA ALA A 73 10.91 -10.92 -9.07
C ALA A 73 11.78 -9.74 -9.57
N MET A 74 11.30 -8.51 -9.38
CA MET A 74 11.94 -7.29 -9.90
C MET A 74 12.77 -6.58 -8.82
N ALA A 75 13.55 -7.34 -8.06
CA ALA A 75 14.31 -6.82 -6.93
C ALA A 75 15.27 -5.69 -7.30
N GLY A 76 15.86 -5.73 -8.51
CA GLY A 76 16.80 -4.72 -8.98
C GLY A 76 16.19 -3.36 -9.31
N ILE A 77 14.88 -3.28 -9.55
CA ILE A 77 14.20 -2.00 -9.89
C ILE A 77 13.93 -1.15 -8.64
N ARG A 78 13.86 -1.77 -7.47
CA ARG A 78 13.60 -1.08 -6.18
C ARG A 78 12.31 -0.26 -6.19
N LEU A 79 11.27 -0.73 -6.89
CA LEU A 79 10.00 -0.05 -7.06
C LEU A 79 8.96 -0.57 -6.06
N GLY A 80 8.29 0.34 -5.40
CA GLY A 80 7.10 0.13 -4.60
C GLY A 80 6.02 1.16 -4.92
N TYR A 81 4.85 1.01 -4.33
CA TYR A 81 3.77 1.96 -4.45
C TYR A 81 2.94 2.01 -3.17
N MET A 82 2.21 3.10 -3.02
CA MET A 82 1.21 3.25 -1.97
C MET A 82 -0.15 3.56 -2.58
N MET A 83 -1.21 3.20 -1.88
CA MET A 83 -2.60 3.53 -2.21
C MET A 83 -3.30 4.07 -0.97
N SER A 84 -4.13 5.08 -1.15
CA SER A 84 -5.03 5.62 -0.12
C SER A 84 -6.16 6.38 -0.81
N ALA A 85 -7.32 6.45 -0.21
CA ALA A 85 -8.40 7.37 -0.63
C ALA A 85 -8.12 8.81 -0.19
N ASN A 86 -7.25 9.01 0.79
CA ASN A 86 -6.87 10.32 1.31
C ASN A 86 -5.89 11.03 0.37
N THR A 87 -6.43 11.85 -0.53
CA THR A 87 -5.64 12.60 -1.52
C THR A 87 -4.70 13.62 -0.89
N GLU A 88 -5.07 14.22 0.25
CA GLU A 88 -4.19 15.16 0.97
C GLU A 88 -2.96 14.44 1.50
N LEU A 89 -3.14 13.27 2.11
CA LEU A 89 -2.04 12.44 2.59
C LEU A 89 -1.12 12.03 1.44
N ILE A 90 -1.67 11.59 0.31
CA ILE A 90 -0.91 11.23 -0.88
C ILE A 90 -0.08 12.42 -1.37
N ASN A 91 -0.67 13.61 -1.47
CA ASN A 91 0.04 14.81 -1.91
C ASN A 91 1.17 15.19 -0.94
N ARG A 92 0.93 15.11 0.36
CA ARG A 92 1.96 15.38 1.37
C ARG A 92 3.14 14.42 1.29
N VAL A 93 2.86 13.13 1.07
CA VAL A 93 3.92 12.12 0.90
C VAL A 93 4.70 12.37 -0.39
N SER A 94 4.02 12.66 -1.51
CA SER A 94 4.70 12.90 -2.79
C SER A 94 5.64 14.11 -2.75
N LEU A 95 5.32 15.14 -1.97
CA LEU A 95 6.20 16.31 -1.77
C LEU A 95 7.47 15.97 -0.97
N GLN A 96 7.50 14.87 -0.24
CA GLN A 96 8.66 14.42 0.54
C GLN A 96 9.53 13.41 -0.21
N LEU A 97 9.05 12.91 -1.35
CA LEU A 97 9.81 11.97 -2.15
C LEU A 97 10.94 12.73 -2.88
N PRO A 98 12.16 12.18 -2.90
CA PRO A 98 13.25 12.80 -3.64
C PRO A 98 12.95 12.79 -5.13
N GLU A 99 13.39 13.81 -5.84
CA GLU A 99 13.47 13.80 -7.30
C GLU A 99 14.25 12.53 -7.72
N TRP A 100 13.83 11.89 -8.80
CA TRP A 100 14.49 10.67 -9.28
C TRP A 100 14.39 9.45 -8.35
N ASN A 101 13.37 9.39 -7.49
CA ASN A 101 13.14 8.26 -6.59
C ASN A 101 12.81 6.95 -7.32
N VAL A 102 12.54 7.00 -8.62
CA VAL A 102 12.25 5.83 -9.46
C VAL A 102 13.22 5.81 -10.65
N LEU A 103 13.88 4.67 -10.87
CA LEU A 103 14.68 4.44 -12.06
C LEU A 103 13.83 4.53 -13.33
N ILE A 104 14.40 5.02 -14.44
CA ILE A 104 13.71 5.21 -15.74
C ILE A 104 12.89 3.97 -16.16
N ARG A 105 13.38 2.77 -15.89
CA ARG A 105 12.64 1.53 -16.17
C ARG A 105 11.39 1.35 -15.30
N GLY A 106 11.43 1.84 -14.08
CA GLY A 106 10.29 1.82 -13.16
C GLY A 106 9.20 2.83 -13.53
N GLN A 107 9.56 4.00 -14.05
CA GLN A 107 8.60 5.04 -14.48
C GLN A 107 7.67 4.55 -15.58
N ARG A 108 8.14 3.73 -16.52
CA ARG A 108 7.30 3.13 -17.57
C ARG A 108 6.26 2.15 -17.04
N LEU A 109 6.52 1.49 -15.90
CA LEU A 109 5.58 0.57 -15.28
C LEU A 109 4.47 1.30 -14.50
N GLN A 110 4.75 2.49 -13.97
CA GLN A 110 3.75 3.32 -13.28
C GLN A 110 2.66 3.84 -14.21
N TYR A 111 2.98 4.12 -15.48
CA TYR A 111 2.06 4.74 -16.44
C TYR A 111 0.86 3.85 -16.82
N ASN A 112 0.96 2.53 -16.68
CA ASN A 112 -0.07 1.60 -17.18
C ASN A 112 -1.15 1.19 -16.16
N GLN A 113 -1.16 1.74 -14.93
CA GLN A 113 -2.11 1.32 -13.88
C GLN A 113 -2.83 2.49 -13.18
N GLY A 114 -3.33 3.40 -13.92
CA GLY A 114 -4.38 4.43 -13.76
C GLY A 114 -4.82 4.97 -12.39
N ARG A 115 -4.21 4.67 -11.26
CA ARG A 115 -4.52 5.23 -9.93
C ARG A 115 -3.30 5.34 -9.00
N TYR A 116 -2.13 5.53 -9.53
CA TYR A 116 -0.91 5.69 -8.74
C TYR A 116 -0.45 7.14 -8.78
N VAL A 117 0.13 7.61 -7.69
CA VAL A 117 0.74 8.94 -7.64
C VAL A 117 1.71 9.06 -8.79
N SER A 118 1.29 9.72 -9.85
CA SER A 118 2.17 10.13 -10.93
C SER A 118 2.98 11.32 -10.41
N HIS A 119 4.29 11.19 -10.36
CA HIS A 119 5.11 12.37 -10.24
C HIS A 119 4.85 13.24 -11.48
N LYS A 120 4.36 14.45 -11.26
CA LYS A 120 4.36 15.48 -12.30
C LYS A 120 5.79 15.78 -12.67
N GLU A 121 6.05 15.78 -13.96
CA GLU A 121 7.23 16.40 -14.57
C GLU A 121 7.39 17.85 -14.12
#